data_21b76a688d19e9ae788e24b79b08a976
#
_entry.id   21b76a688d19e9ae788e24b79b08a976
#
_cell.length_a   1.000
_cell.length_b   1.000
_cell.length_c   1.000
_cell.angle_alpha   90.00
_cell.angle_beta   90.00
_cell.angle_gamma   90.00
#
_symmetry.space_group_name_H-M   'P 1'
#
loop_
_entity.id
_entity.type
_entity.pdbx_description
1 polymer ?
#
loop_
_entity_poly.entity_id
_entity_poly.type
_entity_poly.pdbx_seq_one_letter_code
_entity_poly.pdbx_strand_id
1 'polypeptide(L)'
;MTQEEFYNLYNKISDALYEYEDYHCQYYCSDETYHGTSMTFEVHIHSDQGEGHDWVEDWVIDDCGRIHSEDTIYESYEEFLREWI
;
A
#
# COMPACT_ATOMS: atom_id res chain seq x y z
N MET A 1 10.63 -14.08 -2.87
CA MET A 1 9.57 -14.27 -1.85
C MET A 1 8.57 -15.32 -2.33
N THR A 2 7.99 -16.07 -1.40
CA THR A 2 6.90 -16.98 -1.72
C THR A 2 5.59 -16.23 -1.86
N GLN A 3 4.58 -16.87 -2.45
CA GLN A 3 3.24 -16.29 -2.55
C GLN A 3 2.71 -15.93 -1.16
N GLU A 4 2.90 -16.80 -0.18
CA GLU A 4 2.47 -16.55 1.20
C GLU A 4 3.14 -15.31 1.78
N GLU A 5 4.44 -15.13 1.53
CA GLU A 5 5.17 -13.96 2.00
C GLU A 5 4.65 -12.67 1.38
N PHE A 6 4.31 -12.70 0.07
CA PHE A 6 3.69 -11.56 -0.59
C PHE A 6 2.35 -11.18 0.05
N TYR A 7 1.50 -12.17 0.29
CA TYR A 7 0.18 -11.92 0.89
C TYR A 7 0.31 -11.45 2.34
N ASN A 8 1.27 -12.00 3.09
CA ASN A 8 1.50 -11.55 4.46
C ASN A 8 1.96 -10.09 4.50
N LEU A 9 2.86 -9.71 3.60
CA LEU A 9 3.33 -8.33 3.52
C LEU A 9 2.21 -7.39 3.06
N TYR A 10 1.44 -7.80 2.04
CA TYR A 10 0.27 -7.03 1.60
C TYR A 10 -0.71 -6.80 2.75
N ASN A 11 -1.01 -7.83 3.53
CA ASN A 11 -1.94 -7.70 4.65
C ASN A 11 -1.43 -6.73 5.72
N LYS A 12 -0.13 -6.73 6.00
CA LYS A 12 0.48 -5.78 6.94
C LYS A 12 0.35 -4.34 6.42
N ILE A 13 0.62 -4.13 5.14
CA ILE A 13 0.52 -2.81 4.50
C ILE A 13 -0.94 -2.34 4.53
N SER A 14 -1.86 -3.23 4.16
CA SER A 14 -3.29 -2.94 4.14
C SER A 14 -3.80 -2.54 5.53
N ASP A 15 -3.42 -3.30 6.56
CA ASP A 15 -3.81 -2.99 7.93
C ASP A 15 -3.24 -1.66 8.40
N ALA A 16 -1.96 -1.41 8.09
CA ALA A 16 -1.29 -0.15 8.48
C ALA A 16 -1.96 1.06 7.81
N LEU A 17 -2.26 0.95 6.53
CA LEU A 17 -2.93 2.03 5.79
C LEU A 17 -4.36 2.25 6.28
N TYR A 18 -5.08 1.18 6.57
CA TYR A 18 -6.46 1.27 7.06
C TYR A 18 -6.52 1.94 8.44
N GLU A 19 -5.54 1.68 9.29
CA GLU A 19 -5.47 2.27 10.63
C GLU A 19 -4.82 3.66 10.63
N TYR A 20 -4.20 4.06 9.53
CA TYR A 20 -3.56 5.37 9.41
C TYR A 20 -4.63 6.46 9.39
N GLU A 21 -4.61 7.32 10.39
CA GLU A 21 -5.50 8.46 10.49
C GLU A 21 -4.75 9.73 10.12
N ASP A 22 -4.88 10.12 8.86
CA ASP A 22 -4.56 11.47 8.44
C ASP A 22 -5.80 12.33 8.69
N TYR A 23 -5.59 13.55 9.07
CA TYR A 23 -6.65 14.50 9.43
C TYR A 23 -7.74 14.62 8.35
N HIS A 24 -7.40 14.38 7.10
CA HIS A 24 -8.31 14.59 5.97
C HIS A 24 -8.48 13.39 5.06
N CYS A 25 -7.78 12.30 5.29
CA CYS A 25 -7.80 11.19 4.36
C CYS A 25 -7.96 9.85 5.07
N GLN A 26 -8.66 8.95 4.38
CA GLN A 26 -8.75 7.55 4.76
C GLN A 26 -8.15 6.71 3.63
N TYR A 27 -7.54 5.60 3.98
CA TYR A 27 -6.82 4.74 3.04
C TYR A 27 -7.30 3.31 3.16
N TYR A 28 -7.47 2.63 2.03
CA TYR A 28 -7.73 1.19 2.04
C TYR A 28 -7.15 0.55 0.77
N CYS A 29 -6.80 -0.72 0.86
CA CYS A 29 -6.22 -1.49 -0.23
C CYS A 29 -7.24 -2.45 -0.82
N SER A 30 -7.12 -2.72 -2.13
CA SER A 30 -7.95 -3.70 -2.83
C SER A 30 -7.24 -4.22 -4.07
N ASP A 31 -7.87 -5.20 -4.72
CA ASP A 31 -7.47 -5.72 -6.04
C ASP A 31 -6.02 -6.22 -6.07
N GLU A 32 -5.59 -6.87 -4.99
CA GLU A 32 -4.29 -7.49 -4.93
C GLU A 32 -4.18 -8.63 -5.94
N THR A 33 -3.10 -8.63 -6.70
CA THR A 33 -2.84 -9.64 -7.72
C THR A 33 -1.40 -10.11 -7.60
N TYR A 34 -1.23 -11.41 -7.38
CA TYR A 34 0.08 -12.04 -7.33
C TYR A 34 0.52 -12.44 -8.73
N HIS A 35 1.73 -12.03 -9.13
CA HIS A 35 2.28 -12.27 -10.46
C HIS A 35 3.45 -13.26 -10.47
N GLY A 36 3.75 -13.93 -9.36
CA GLY A 36 4.88 -14.86 -9.26
C GLY A 36 6.14 -14.21 -8.74
N THR A 37 6.53 -13.07 -9.28
CA THR A 37 7.73 -12.32 -8.87
C THR A 37 7.42 -10.96 -8.29
N SER A 38 6.15 -10.59 -8.26
CA SER A 38 5.68 -9.32 -7.70
C SER A 38 4.21 -9.45 -7.32
N MET A 39 3.72 -8.48 -6.59
CA MET A 39 2.28 -8.34 -6.30
C MET A 39 1.90 -6.89 -6.54
N THR A 40 0.84 -6.67 -7.31
CA THR A 40 0.27 -5.35 -7.52
C THR A 40 -1.02 -5.23 -6.72
N PHE A 41 -1.32 -4.02 -6.28
CA PHE A 41 -2.58 -3.74 -5.59
C PHE A 41 -2.92 -2.26 -5.72
N GLU A 42 -4.18 -1.94 -5.45
CA GLU A 42 -4.65 -0.57 -5.46
C GLU A 42 -4.72 -0.03 -4.05
N VAL A 43 -4.31 1.23 -3.89
CA VAL A 43 -4.49 2.00 -2.66
C VAL A 43 -5.52 3.08 -2.96
N HIS A 44 -6.65 3.00 -2.30
CA HIS A 44 -7.73 3.96 -2.44
C HIS A 44 -7.58 5.03 -1.37
N ILE A 45 -7.53 6.29 -1.80
CA ILE A 45 -7.39 7.42 -0.90
C ILE A 45 -8.70 8.22 -0.99
N HIS A 46 -9.40 8.28 0.14
CA HIS A 46 -10.67 8.99 0.24
C HIS A 46 -10.47 10.22 1.12
N SER A 47 -10.67 11.39 0.53
CA SER A 47 -10.48 12.66 1.21
C SER A 47 -11.84 13.24 1.64
N ASP A 48 -11.89 13.83 2.83
CA ASP A 48 -13.07 14.54 3.31
C ASP A 48 -13.11 16.01 2.84
N GLN A 49 -12.16 16.40 1.98
CA GLN A 49 -12.10 17.77 1.42
C GLN A 49 -13.19 18.05 0.37
N GLY A 50 -14.06 17.07 0.11
CA GLY A 50 -15.17 17.22 -0.82
C GLY A 50 -14.99 16.39 -2.08
N GLU A 51 -15.94 16.51 -3.00
CA GLU A 51 -15.96 15.75 -4.25
C GLU A 51 -14.72 16.08 -5.11
N GLY A 52 -14.19 15.06 -5.77
CA GLY A 52 -13.04 15.20 -6.67
C GLY A 52 -11.70 15.09 -5.99
N HIS A 53 -11.68 14.83 -4.68
CA HIS A 53 -10.43 14.64 -3.92
C HIS A 53 -10.13 13.18 -3.61
N ASP A 54 -10.91 12.26 -4.18
CA ASP A 54 -10.65 10.83 -4.06
C ASP A 54 -9.81 10.37 -5.24
N TRP A 55 -8.83 9.48 -4.99
CA TRP A 55 -8.05 8.92 -6.07
C TRP A 55 -7.56 7.52 -5.71
N VAL A 56 -7.04 6.81 -6.72
CA VAL A 56 -6.52 5.46 -6.57
C VAL A 56 -5.09 5.46 -7.08
N GLU A 57 -4.20 4.86 -6.30
CA GLU A 57 -2.80 4.64 -6.69
C GLU A 57 -2.55 3.16 -6.90
N ASP A 58 -1.71 2.83 -7.89
CA ASP A 58 -1.25 1.47 -8.10
C ASP A 58 0.10 1.28 -7.40
N TRP A 59 0.15 0.35 -6.46
CA TRP A 59 1.35 0.03 -5.71
C TRP A 59 1.83 -1.37 -6.06
N VAL A 60 3.11 -1.62 -5.86
CA VAL A 60 3.75 -2.91 -6.18
C VAL A 60 4.64 -3.33 -5.02
N ILE A 61 4.58 -4.63 -4.70
CA ILE A 61 5.57 -5.28 -3.84
C ILE A 61 6.47 -6.09 -4.76
N ASP A 62 7.77 -5.83 -4.74
CA ASP A 62 8.72 -6.58 -5.57
C ASP A 62 9.22 -7.84 -4.85
N ASP A 63 10.01 -8.66 -5.54
CA ASP A 63 10.48 -9.93 -5.00
C ASP A 63 11.49 -9.79 -3.85
N CYS A 64 12.03 -8.60 -3.65
CA CYS A 64 12.92 -8.30 -2.52
C CYS A 64 12.16 -7.75 -1.31
N GLY A 65 10.85 -7.63 -1.38
CA GLY A 65 10.05 -7.08 -0.29
C GLY A 65 10.01 -5.56 -0.26
N ARG A 66 10.48 -4.89 -1.32
CA ARG A 66 10.38 -3.44 -1.43
C ARG A 66 8.96 -3.06 -1.84
N ILE A 67 8.50 -1.94 -1.31
CA ILE A 67 7.15 -1.44 -1.54
C ILE A 67 7.26 -0.21 -2.44
N HIS A 68 6.66 -0.29 -3.63
CA HIS A 68 6.67 0.79 -4.61
C HIS A 68 5.32 1.49 -4.59
N SER A 69 5.30 2.73 -4.11
CA SER A 69 4.16 3.61 -4.32
C SER A 69 4.34 4.32 -5.67
N GLU A 70 3.47 5.25 -6.03
CA GLU A 70 3.60 5.93 -7.32
C GLU A 70 4.80 6.87 -7.39
N ASP A 71 5.26 7.38 -6.25
CA ASP A 71 6.33 8.37 -6.20
C ASP A 71 7.52 7.97 -5.32
N THR A 72 7.43 6.88 -4.58
CA THR A 72 8.46 6.50 -3.60
C THR A 72 8.64 4.99 -3.57
N ILE A 73 9.88 4.56 -3.34
CA ILE A 73 10.22 3.17 -3.09
C ILE A 73 10.66 3.05 -1.63
N TYR A 74 9.95 2.23 -0.86
CA TYR A 74 10.30 1.91 0.52
C TYR A 74 11.08 0.59 0.49
N GLU A 75 12.30 0.58 1.03
CA GLU A 75 13.18 -0.59 0.96
C GLU A 75 12.69 -1.77 1.82
N SER A 76 11.81 -1.50 2.79
CA SER A 76 11.27 -2.52 3.67
C SER A 76 9.93 -2.03 4.26
N TYR A 77 9.21 -2.97 4.89
CA TYR A 77 7.99 -2.62 5.62
C TYR A 77 8.30 -1.65 6.78
N GLU A 78 9.42 -1.84 7.46
CA GLU A 78 9.83 -0.96 8.55
C GLU A 78 10.08 0.46 8.06
N GLU A 79 10.71 0.62 6.90
CA GLU A 79 10.91 1.94 6.30
C GLU A 79 9.58 2.58 5.91
N PHE A 80 8.68 1.79 5.32
CA PHE A 80 7.33 2.24 5.00
C PHE A 80 6.62 2.77 6.25
N LEU A 81 6.66 2.03 7.34
CA LEU A 81 6.02 2.47 8.60
C LEU A 81 6.62 3.77 9.11
N ARG A 82 7.92 3.95 9.04
CA ARG A 82 8.58 5.19 9.51
C ARG A 82 8.15 6.40 8.71
N GLU A 83 7.92 6.23 7.41
CA GLU A 83 7.50 7.33 6.54
C GLU A 83 6.01 7.66 6.72
N TRP A 84 5.19 6.67 7.06
CA TRP A 84 3.74 6.84 7.17
C TRP A 84 3.26 7.12 8.60
N ILE A 85 4.01 6.71 9.58
CA ILE A 85 3.69 6.89 10.99
C ILE A 85 4.75 7.72 11.68
#